data_faa58736ee6d0a395ebe10d30e6159c2
#
_entry.id   faa58736ee6d0a395ebe10d30e6159c2
#
_cell.length_a   1.000
_cell.length_b   1.000
_cell.length_c   1.000
_cell.angle_alpha   90.00
_cell.angle_beta   90.00
_cell.angle_gamma   90.00
#
_symmetry.space_group_name_H-M   'P 1'
#
loop_
_entity.id
_entity.type
_entity.pdbx_description
1 polymer ?
#
loop_
_entity_poly.entity_id
_entity_poly.type
_entity_poly.pdbx_seq_one_letter_code
_entity_poly.pdbx_strand_id
1 'polypeptide(L)'
;MKTIVCYGDSNTYGYNPENGFRYEYEERWTTILQKELKDSAIVIPEGLNGRTTSFEDELRPGRNGATYLDPCLHSHGPIDLVVLMLGTNDLKIRFQATPTDIGKGIDRLIKMIKSITPQKRQDGQSAKILLM
;
A
#
# COMPACT_ATOMS: atom_id res chain seq x y z
N MET A 1 -7.71 17.38 -10.11
CA MET A 1 -7.49 16.78 -8.79
C MET A 1 -6.77 15.44 -8.96
N LYS A 2 -5.74 15.22 -8.18
CA LYS A 2 -4.93 14.00 -8.25
C LYS A 2 -5.49 12.90 -7.34
N THR A 3 -5.23 11.65 -7.67
CA THR A 3 -5.59 10.50 -6.84
C THR A 3 -4.32 9.83 -6.33
N ILE A 4 -4.23 9.69 -5.01
CA ILE A 4 -3.09 9.10 -4.32
C ILE A 4 -3.58 7.86 -3.56
N VAL A 5 -3.03 6.70 -3.86
CA VAL A 5 -3.30 5.47 -3.12
C VAL A 5 -2.14 5.21 -2.16
N CYS A 6 -2.45 5.08 -0.88
CA CYS A 6 -1.46 4.75 0.15
C CYS A 6 -1.59 3.27 0.49
N TYR A 7 -0.73 2.45 -0.11
CA TYR A 7 -0.77 1.00 0.01
C TYR A 7 0.25 0.53 1.03
N GLY A 8 -0.22 0.00 2.15
CA GLY A 8 0.65 -0.35 3.26
C GLY A 8 0.06 -1.37 4.22
N ASP A 9 0.70 -1.49 5.37
CA ASP A 9 0.36 -2.41 6.44
C ASP A 9 -0.32 -1.70 7.62
N SER A 10 -0.07 -2.17 8.84
CA SER A 10 -0.64 -1.61 10.07
C SER A 10 -0.29 -0.13 10.29
N ASN A 11 0.87 0.32 9.83
CA ASN A 11 1.27 1.73 9.94
C ASN A 11 0.36 2.62 9.07
N THR A 12 -0.05 2.14 7.92
CA THR A 12 -1.00 2.86 7.05
C THR A 12 -2.44 2.71 7.52
N TYR A 13 -2.79 1.54 8.04
CA TYR A 13 -4.10 1.32 8.68
C TYR A 13 -4.31 2.23 9.88
N GLY A 14 -3.27 2.48 10.66
CA GLY A 14 -3.34 3.25 11.90
C GLY A 14 -3.51 2.40 13.15
N TYR A 15 -2.83 1.25 13.18
CA TYR A 15 -2.82 0.38 14.36
C TYR A 15 -2.04 1.05 15.50
N ASN A 16 -2.66 1.12 16.69
CA ASN A 16 -2.03 1.63 17.89
C ASN A 16 -1.51 0.44 18.73
N PRO A 17 -0.19 0.23 18.81
CA PRO A 17 0.38 -0.90 19.54
C PRO A 17 0.21 -0.82 21.06
N GLU A 18 -0.09 0.36 21.59
CA GLU A 18 -0.27 0.55 23.04
C GLU A 18 -1.55 -0.09 23.55
N ASN A 19 -2.62 -0.08 22.75
CA ASN A 19 -3.93 -0.58 23.17
C ASN A 19 -4.57 -1.58 22.21
N GLY A 20 -3.97 -1.84 21.05
CA GLY A 20 -4.49 -2.78 20.05
C GLY A 20 -5.66 -2.27 19.21
N PHE A 21 -6.08 -1.03 19.40
CA PHE A 21 -7.15 -0.42 18.63
C PHE A 21 -6.59 0.41 17.47
N ARG A 22 -7.48 0.92 16.66
CA ARG A 22 -7.11 1.82 15.56
C ARG A 22 -7.04 3.25 16.06
N TYR A 23 -6.00 4.00 15.66
CA TYR A 23 -5.95 5.44 15.91
C TYR A 23 -7.22 6.11 15.40
N GLU A 24 -7.64 7.16 16.09
CA GLU A 24 -8.76 7.97 15.63
C GLU A 24 -8.48 8.50 14.22
N TYR A 25 -9.55 8.71 13.44
CA TYR A 25 -9.42 9.14 12.05
C TYR A 25 -8.47 10.33 11.88
N GLU A 26 -8.57 11.30 12.77
CA GLU A 26 -7.80 12.55 12.72
C GLU A 26 -6.29 12.35 12.98
N GLU A 27 -5.91 11.25 13.62
CA GLU A 27 -4.53 10.97 14.00
C GLU A 27 -3.78 10.12 12.96
N ARG A 28 -4.50 9.53 12.00
CA ARG A 28 -3.87 8.69 10.96
C ARG A 28 -3.08 9.55 10.00
N TRP A 29 -1.88 9.11 9.65
CA TRP A 29 -1.04 9.91 8.75
C TRP A 29 -1.70 10.17 7.38
N THR A 30 -2.49 9.22 6.88
CA THR A 30 -3.23 9.38 5.62
C THR A 30 -4.28 10.49 5.72
N THR A 31 -4.92 10.64 6.86
CA THR A 31 -5.87 11.73 7.12
C THR A 31 -5.15 13.07 7.21
N ILE A 32 -3.99 13.10 7.87
CA ILE A 32 -3.17 14.30 7.96
C ILE A 32 -2.72 14.73 6.56
N LEU A 33 -2.26 13.78 5.76
CA LEU A 33 -1.88 14.04 4.37
C LEU A 33 -3.05 14.63 3.56
N GLN A 34 -4.25 14.05 3.70
CA GLN A 34 -5.44 14.56 3.01
C GLN A 34 -5.73 16.02 3.41
N LYS A 35 -5.60 16.33 4.68
CA LYS A 35 -5.83 17.70 5.18
C LYS A 35 -4.81 18.69 4.60
N GLU A 36 -3.55 18.29 4.52
CA GLU A 36 -2.50 19.13 3.94
C GLU A 36 -2.70 19.37 2.44
N LEU A 37 -3.14 18.37 1.71
CA LEU A 37 -3.36 18.45 0.26
C LEU A 37 -4.69 19.12 -0.10
N LYS A 38 -5.64 19.18 0.81
CA LYS A 38 -6.97 19.80 0.61
C LYS A 38 -7.62 19.29 -0.68
N ASP A 39 -8.03 20.19 -1.55
CA ASP A 39 -8.73 19.86 -2.80
C ASP A 39 -7.78 19.52 -3.97
N SER A 40 -6.47 19.54 -3.75
CA SER A 40 -5.51 19.21 -4.81
C SER A 40 -5.41 17.72 -5.08
N ALA A 41 -5.77 16.89 -4.11
CA ALA A 41 -5.72 15.44 -4.25
C ALA A 41 -6.74 14.74 -3.38
N ILE A 42 -7.13 13.54 -3.81
CA ILE A 42 -7.85 12.57 -2.97
C ILE A 42 -6.83 11.55 -2.48
N VAL A 43 -6.75 11.37 -1.17
CA VAL A 43 -5.90 10.34 -0.54
C VAL A 43 -6.76 9.13 -0.21
N ILE A 44 -6.41 7.99 -0.78
CA ILE A 44 -7.12 6.72 -0.57
C ILE A 44 -6.25 5.83 0.31
N PRO A 45 -6.58 5.65 1.58
CA PRO A 45 -5.83 4.76 2.46
C PRO A 45 -6.18 3.30 2.19
N GLU A 46 -5.17 2.50 1.92
CA GLU A 46 -5.26 1.07 1.70
C GLU A 46 -4.26 0.35 2.61
N GLY A 47 -4.43 0.52 3.92
CA GLY A 47 -3.66 -0.16 4.94
C GLY A 47 -4.35 -1.39 5.48
N LEU A 48 -3.61 -2.48 5.67
CA LEU A 48 -4.11 -3.72 6.26
C LEU A 48 -3.07 -4.29 7.21
N ASN A 49 -3.48 -4.51 8.46
CA ASN A 49 -2.61 -5.11 9.48
C ASN A 49 -2.06 -6.46 8.98
N GLY A 50 -0.75 -6.62 9.06
CA GLY A 50 -0.10 -7.86 8.67
C GLY A 50 0.17 -8.03 7.19
N ARG A 51 -0.15 -7.04 6.34
CA ARG A 51 0.13 -7.16 4.90
C ARG A 51 1.61 -7.29 4.64
N THR A 52 1.95 -8.29 3.84
CA THR A 52 3.30 -8.53 3.32
C THR A 52 3.45 -7.91 1.93
N THR A 53 4.66 -7.94 1.39
CA THR A 53 4.86 -7.56 -0.02
C THR A 53 4.21 -8.59 -0.95
N SER A 54 4.66 -9.85 -0.91
CA SER A 54 4.16 -10.91 -1.79
C SER A 54 4.19 -12.30 -1.14
N PHE A 55 4.22 -12.37 0.18
CA PHE A 55 4.19 -13.63 0.92
C PHE A 55 2.78 -13.98 1.33
N GLU A 56 2.40 -15.22 1.05
CA GLU A 56 1.15 -15.78 1.57
C GLU A 56 1.32 -16.08 3.06
N ASP A 57 0.43 -15.56 3.89
CA ASP A 57 0.42 -15.85 5.32
C ASP A 57 -0.69 -16.86 5.60
N GLU A 58 -0.31 -18.11 5.83
CA GLU A 58 -1.27 -19.19 6.08
C GLU A 58 -2.08 -18.99 7.36
N LEU A 59 -1.54 -18.21 8.31
CA LEU A 59 -2.23 -17.92 9.57
C LEU A 59 -3.17 -16.72 9.46
N ARG A 60 -3.00 -15.88 8.45
CA ARG A 60 -3.80 -14.66 8.26
C ARG A 60 -4.18 -14.50 6.79
N PRO A 61 -5.35 -15.01 6.37
CA PRO A 61 -5.79 -14.92 4.97
C PRO A 61 -5.83 -13.48 4.46
N GLY A 62 -5.51 -13.30 3.19
CA GLY A 62 -5.63 -12.01 2.53
C GLY A 62 -4.46 -11.04 2.78
N ARG A 63 -3.37 -11.48 3.42
CA ARG A 63 -2.24 -10.60 3.73
C ARG A 63 -1.17 -10.53 2.65
N ASN A 64 -1.31 -11.30 1.58
CA ASN A 64 -0.38 -11.19 0.45
C ASN A 64 -0.64 -9.89 -0.33
N GLY A 65 0.31 -8.95 -0.23
CA GLY A 65 0.17 -7.64 -0.85
C GLY A 65 0.04 -7.69 -2.37
N ALA A 66 0.71 -8.65 -3.03
CA ALA A 66 0.62 -8.79 -4.48
C ALA A 66 -0.77 -9.25 -4.94
N THR A 67 -1.44 -10.08 -4.16
CA THR A 67 -2.77 -10.58 -4.53
C THR A 67 -3.82 -9.47 -4.51
N TYR A 68 -3.86 -8.65 -3.48
CA TYR A 68 -4.86 -7.58 -3.37
C TYR A 68 -4.51 -6.34 -4.21
N LEU A 69 -3.24 -6.11 -4.51
CA LEU A 69 -2.83 -4.91 -5.25
C LEU A 69 -3.51 -4.80 -6.62
N ASP A 70 -3.64 -5.91 -7.33
CA ASP A 70 -4.28 -5.94 -8.65
C ASP A 70 -5.72 -5.38 -8.60
N PRO A 71 -6.66 -5.96 -7.85
CA PRO A 71 -8.01 -5.42 -7.77
C PRO A 71 -8.05 -4.03 -7.13
N CYS A 72 -7.17 -3.73 -6.21
CA CYS A 72 -7.06 -2.41 -5.58
C CYS A 72 -6.77 -1.32 -6.62
N LEU A 73 -5.73 -1.52 -7.43
CA LEU A 73 -5.35 -0.55 -8.47
C LEU A 73 -6.43 -0.39 -9.54
N HIS A 74 -7.07 -1.47 -9.94
CA HIS A 74 -8.19 -1.42 -10.89
C HIS A 74 -9.40 -0.69 -10.32
N SER A 75 -9.69 -0.89 -9.03
CA SER A 75 -10.84 -0.27 -8.36
C SER A 75 -10.70 1.24 -8.19
N HIS A 76 -9.48 1.72 -7.96
CA HIS A 76 -9.22 3.12 -7.66
C HIS A 76 -8.71 3.95 -8.85
N GLY A 77 -8.54 3.33 -10.01
CA GLY A 77 -8.06 4.07 -11.19
C GLY A 77 -9.02 5.16 -11.67
N PRO A 78 -8.51 6.24 -12.25
CA PRO A 78 -7.10 6.53 -12.53
C PRO A 78 -6.32 7.00 -11.31
N ILE A 79 -5.10 6.51 -11.17
CA ILE A 79 -4.22 6.80 -10.03
C ILE A 79 -3.01 7.61 -10.52
N ASP A 80 -2.67 8.67 -9.80
CA ASP A 80 -1.54 9.53 -10.14
C ASP A 80 -0.29 9.18 -9.35
N LEU A 81 -0.46 8.74 -8.09
CA LEU A 81 0.65 8.38 -7.21
C LEU A 81 0.26 7.19 -6.33
N VAL A 82 1.15 6.23 -6.20
CA VAL A 82 1.06 5.18 -5.20
C VAL A 82 2.17 5.39 -4.17
N VAL A 83 1.78 5.57 -2.91
CA VAL A 83 2.71 5.55 -1.78
C VAL A 83 2.76 4.12 -1.29
N LEU A 84 3.90 3.48 -1.45
CA LEU A 84 4.10 2.07 -1.13
C LEU A 84 4.95 1.94 0.13
N MET A 85 4.37 1.44 1.21
CA MET A 85 5.03 1.26 2.48
C MET A 85 4.75 -0.14 3.03
N LEU A 86 5.58 -1.10 2.65
CA LEU A 86 5.50 -2.51 3.02
C LEU A 86 6.89 -3.10 3.23
N GLY A 87 6.94 -4.26 3.88
CA GLY A 87 8.17 -5.03 4.08
C GLY A 87 8.37 -5.46 5.53
N THR A 88 7.81 -4.74 6.48
CA THR A 88 7.96 -5.06 7.91
C THR A 88 7.41 -6.43 8.25
N ASN A 89 6.24 -6.79 7.73
CA ASN A 89 5.62 -8.08 8.02
C ASN A 89 6.32 -9.25 7.34
N ASP A 90 7.08 -8.98 6.29
CA ASP A 90 7.92 -9.97 5.61
C ASP A 90 9.02 -10.51 6.53
N LEU A 91 9.36 -9.75 7.58
CA LEU A 91 10.38 -10.13 8.57
C LEU A 91 9.92 -11.17 9.58
N LYS A 92 8.65 -11.55 9.57
CA LYS A 92 8.16 -12.60 10.47
C LYS A 92 8.93 -13.89 10.26
N ILE A 93 9.32 -14.54 11.35
CA ILE A 93 10.17 -15.74 11.32
C ILE A 93 9.59 -16.83 10.44
N ARG A 94 8.26 -17.00 10.43
CA ARG A 94 7.59 -18.05 9.64
C ARG A 94 7.76 -17.91 8.14
N PHE A 95 8.14 -16.74 7.64
CA PHE A 95 8.42 -16.56 6.22
C PHE A 95 9.87 -16.87 5.85
N GLN A 96 10.79 -16.84 6.80
CA GLN A 96 12.22 -17.08 6.58
C GLN A 96 12.78 -16.25 5.42
N ALA A 97 12.27 -15.04 5.26
CA ALA A 97 12.64 -14.16 4.15
C ALA A 97 14.00 -13.51 4.40
N THR A 98 14.82 -13.48 3.36
CA THR A 98 16.06 -12.71 3.34
C THR A 98 15.76 -11.26 2.91
N PRO A 99 16.67 -10.30 3.14
CA PRO A 99 16.53 -8.95 2.58
C PRO A 99 16.34 -8.96 1.05
N THR A 100 17.02 -9.87 0.36
CA THR A 100 16.87 -10.05 -1.10
C THR A 100 15.45 -10.47 -1.47
N ASP A 101 14.85 -11.40 -0.71
CA ASP A 101 13.48 -11.86 -0.95
C ASP A 101 12.48 -10.72 -0.77
N ILE A 102 12.65 -9.90 0.26
CA ILE A 102 11.79 -8.73 0.52
C ILE A 102 11.95 -7.70 -0.59
N GLY A 103 13.17 -7.44 -1.04
CA GLY A 103 13.45 -6.56 -2.17
C GLY A 103 12.79 -7.03 -3.45
N LYS A 104 12.80 -8.34 -3.73
CA LYS A 104 12.07 -8.93 -4.87
C LYS A 104 10.56 -8.76 -4.74
N GLY A 105 10.03 -8.87 -3.53
CA GLY A 105 8.62 -8.62 -3.26
C GLY A 105 8.23 -7.18 -3.60
N ILE A 106 9.01 -6.21 -3.15
CA ILE A 106 8.80 -4.80 -3.48
C ILE A 106 8.91 -4.57 -5.00
N ASP A 107 9.91 -5.14 -5.63
CA ASP A 107 10.09 -5.02 -7.10
C ASP A 107 8.87 -5.56 -7.86
N ARG A 108 8.31 -6.67 -7.40
CA ARG A 108 7.09 -7.24 -7.97
C ARG A 108 5.93 -6.23 -7.89
N LEU A 109 5.73 -5.61 -6.74
CA LEU A 109 4.66 -4.62 -6.56
C LEU A 109 4.88 -3.40 -7.45
N ILE A 110 6.10 -2.92 -7.56
CA ILE A 110 6.46 -1.79 -8.44
C ILE A 110 6.14 -2.13 -9.90
N LYS A 111 6.50 -3.33 -10.36
CA LYS A 111 6.20 -3.79 -11.72
C LYS A 111 4.70 -3.89 -11.97
N MET A 112 3.93 -4.36 -10.98
CA MET A 112 2.47 -4.39 -11.07
C MET A 112 1.88 -2.99 -11.22
N ILE A 113 2.34 -2.03 -10.42
CA ILE A 113 1.88 -0.64 -10.49
C ILE A 113 2.16 -0.07 -11.89
N LYS A 114 3.37 -0.28 -12.41
CA LYS A 114 3.77 0.22 -13.73
C LYS A 114 3.01 -0.44 -14.88
N SER A 115 2.53 -1.65 -14.71
CA SER A 115 1.75 -2.39 -15.70
C SER A 115 0.25 -2.06 -15.65
N ILE A 116 -0.31 -1.90 -14.45
CA ILE A 116 -1.76 -1.78 -14.25
C ILE A 116 -2.22 -0.33 -14.36
N THR A 117 -1.54 0.61 -13.72
CA THR A 117 -2.02 2.00 -13.64
C THR A 117 -2.13 2.70 -15.00
N PRO A 118 -1.28 2.43 -16.00
CA PRO A 118 -1.46 3.05 -17.33
C PRO A 118 -2.79 2.72 -18.00
N GLN A 119 -3.37 1.57 -17.69
CA GLN A 119 -4.62 1.11 -18.32
C GLN A 119 -5.82 2.01 -18.03
N LYS A 120 -5.78 2.75 -16.92
CA LYS A 120 -6.86 3.65 -16.49
C LYS A 120 -6.54 5.13 -16.70
N ARG A 121 -5.33 5.44 -17.10
CA ARG A 121 -4.91 6.84 -17.30
C ARG A 121 -5.01 7.23 -18.76
N GLN A 122 -5.55 8.44 -19.03
CA GLN A 122 -5.68 8.95 -20.38
C GLN A 122 -4.33 9.19 -21.07
N ASP A 123 -3.30 9.54 -20.29
CA ASP A 123 -1.94 9.75 -20.82
C ASP A 123 -1.21 8.43 -21.10
N GLY A 124 -1.77 7.28 -20.70
CA GLY A 124 -1.17 5.97 -20.88
C GLY A 124 0.11 5.74 -20.08
N GLN A 125 0.44 6.64 -19.17
CA GLN A 125 1.65 6.55 -18.35
C GLN A 125 1.35 5.90 -17.00
N SER A 126 2.39 5.32 -16.40
CA SER A 126 2.30 4.78 -15.04
C SER A 126 2.06 5.88 -14.02
N ALA A 127 1.34 5.55 -12.97
CA ALA A 127 1.37 6.34 -11.75
C ALA A 127 2.81 6.47 -11.25
N LYS A 128 3.11 7.58 -10.61
CA LYS A 128 4.37 7.74 -9.88
C LYS A 128 4.34 6.87 -8.63
N ILE A 129 5.52 6.47 -8.16
CA ILE A 129 5.65 5.61 -6.99
C ILE A 129 6.56 6.28 -5.98
N LEU A 130 6.08 6.43 -4.76
CA LEU A 130 6.89 6.83 -3.63
C LEU A 130 7.05 5.63 -2.72
N LEU A 131 8.27 5.11 -2.63
CA LEU A 131 8.61 4.00 -1.74
C LEU A 131 9.07 4.55 -0.39
N MET A 132 8.45 4.05 0.66
CA MET A 132 8.78 4.43 2.03
C MET A 132 9.22 3.23 2.86
#